data_67501469c0e2aedbe9dea73e21d1fd05
#
_entry.id   67501469c0e2aedbe9dea73e21d1fd05
#
_cell.length_a   1.000
_cell.length_b   1.000
_cell.length_c   1.000
_cell.angle_alpha   90.00
_cell.angle_beta   90.00
_cell.angle_gamma   90.00
#
_symmetry.space_group_name_H-M   'P 1'
#
loop_
_entity.id
_entity.type
_entity.pdbx_description
1 polymer ?
#
loop_
_entity_poly.entity_id
_entity_poly.type
_entity_poly.pdbx_seq_one_letter_code
_entity_poly.pdbx_strand_id
1 'polypeptide(L)'
;MHSNAPLSPLPPYPSLEQTWGRIRNWLSREYPELGDTLNYGILPQDLGEVELALGMQLPQAVRESYLLVDGQEAESSAGCSEGLFFGLTFLPLEDVLEEWRFWREVDEDPATGANPRLRDLMQSIPPGWVRRAYSQRGWIPLVTDKAGNYLGIDMNPGENGSVGQVIVFGRDFDTKVVLWKGDGPAGWARWLVSFAEELESGEGFELGHTSDESEGSEDSVGYESYFYDGSGRTKGDGGGDSGAGLRLIGEYRGWSTLEAWADRSVKRWRESGQLPDQPVSPQPPKKVCCSLCSDASGTCYSSLSYLGIRESRLGGTRSRIKQWQRRRSSNTYCTQCRGG
;
A
#
# COMPACT_ATOMS: atom_id res chain seq x y z
N MET A 1 -26.58 -20.73 -41.84
CA MET A 1 -25.69 -21.58 -41.00
C MET A 1 -25.17 -20.70 -39.88
N HIS A 2 -25.77 -20.77 -38.69
CA HIS A 2 -25.28 -20.02 -37.53
C HIS A 2 -24.16 -20.84 -36.91
N SER A 3 -22.97 -20.31 -36.99
CA SER A 3 -21.79 -20.88 -36.33
C SER A 3 -21.93 -20.64 -34.80
N ASN A 4 -22.31 -21.68 -34.06
CA ASN A 4 -22.22 -21.69 -32.62
C ASN A 4 -20.72 -21.79 -32.26
N ALA A 5 -20.06 -20.65 -32.12
CA ALA A 5 -18.77 -20.65 -31.46
C ALA A 5 -18.96 -21.15 -30.02
N PRO A 6 -18.13 -22.07 -29.52
CA PRO A 6 -18.22 -22.51 -28.13
C PRO A 6 -18.01 -21.29 -27.23
N LEU A 7 -18.98 -21.02 -26.35
CA LEU A 7 -18.85 -20.02 -25.30
C LEU A 7 -17.61 -20.39 -24.47
N SER A 8 -16.64 -19.47 -24.43
CA SER A 8 -15.50 -19.65 -23.54
C SER A 8 -16.02 -19.83 -22.10
N PRO A 9 -15.49 -20.79 -21.33
CA PRO A 9 -15.89 -20.95 -19.95
C PRO A 9 -15.72 -19.63 -19.22
N LEU A 10 -16.73 -19.24 -18.42
CA LEU A 10 -16.65 -18.05 -17.58
C LEU A 10 -15.38 -18.12 -16.69
N PRO A 11 -14.68 -17.00 -16.48
CA PRO A 11 -13.51 -16.97 -15.62
C PRO A 11 -13.90 -17.43 -14.20
N PRO A 12 -13.02 -18.16 -13.50
CA PRO A 12 -13.31 -18.71 -12.17
C PRO A 12 -13.34 -17.65 -11.05
N TYR A 13 -13.50 -16.38 -11.40
CA TYR A 13 -13.54 -15.24 -10.49
C TYR A 13 -14.60 -14.22 -10.94
N PRO A 14 -15.02 -13.30 -10.03
CA PRO A 14 -15.97 -12.25 -10.35
C PRO A 14 -15.52 -11.39 -11.54
N SER A 15 -16.47 -10.98 -12.38
CA SER A 15 -16.19 -10.12 -13.54
C SER A 15 -15.59 -8.79 -13.12
N LEU A 16 -14.39 -8.49 -13.60
CA LEU A 16 -13.70 -7.24 -13.32
C LEU A 16 -14.38 -6.04 -13.99
N GLU A 17 -14.98 -6.24 -15.17
CA GLU A 17 -15.77 -5.21 -15.84
C GLU A 17 -16.97 -4.78 -14.97
N GLN A 18 -17.69 -5.75 -14.42
CA GLN A 18 -18.79 -5.45 -13.49
C GLN A 18 -18.30 -4.79 -12.21
N THR A 19 -17.19 -5.27 -11.64
CA THR A 19 -16.64 -4.74 -10.40
C THR A 19 -16.15 -3.29 -10.56
N TRP A 20 -15.38 -3.01 -11.62
CA TRP A 20 -14.98 -1.65 -11.93
C TRP A 20 -16.16 -0.75 -12.29
N GLY A 21 -17.19 -1.30 -12.97
CA GLY A 21 -18.44 -0.61 -13.22
C GLY A 21 -19.16 -0.18 -11.95
N ARG A 22 -19.22 -1.05 -10.93
CA ARG A 22 -19.77 -0.74 -9.59
C ARG A 22 -18.99 0.38 -8.91
N ILE A 23 -17.66 0.29 -8.88
CA ILE A 23 -16.78 1.30 -8.28
C ILE A 23 -16.98 2.65 -8.98
N ARG A 24 -16.92 2.70 -10.32
CA ARG A 24 -17.12 3.93 -11.10
C ARG A 24 -18.52 4.54 -10.90
N ASN A 25 -19.56 3.70 -10.83
CA ASN A 25 -20.92 4.15 -10.57
C ASN A 25 -21.06 4.73 -9.15
N TRP A 26 -20.38 4.16 -8.18
CA TRP A 26 -20.35 4.70 -6.83
C TRP A 26 -19.61 6.05 -6.81
N LEU A 27 -18.40 6.12 -7.38
CA LEU A 27 -17.62 7.34 -7.47
C LEU A 27 -18.38 8.47 -8.18
N SER A 28 -19.04 8.19 -9.30
CA SER A 28 -19.81 9.21 -10.05
C SER A 28 -20.95 9.85 -9.26
N ARG A 29 -21.42 9.19 -8.21
CA ARG A 29 -22.51 9.71 -7.35
C ARG A 29 -22.00 10.34 -6.07
N GLU A 30 -21.03 9.71 -5.43
CA GLU A 30 -20.60 10.05 -4.08
C GLU A 30 -19.28 10.85 -4.06
N TYR A 31 -18.39 10.65 -5.06
CA TYR A 31 -17.10 11.33 -5.13
C TYR A 31 -16.58 11.46 -6.57
N PRO A 32 -17.24 12.32 -7.42
CA PRO A 32 -16.87 12.46 -8.83
C PRO A 32 -15.42 12.88 -9.07
N GLU A 33 -14.88 13.78 -8.25
CA GLU A 33 -13.51 14.30 -8.38
C GLU A 33 -12.48 13.18 -8.23
N LEU A 34 -12.72 12.23 -7.35
CA LEU A 34 -11.89 11.04 -7.21
C LEU A 34 -12.06 10.11 -8.41
N GLY A 35 -13.28 10.00 -8.93
CA GLY A 35 -13.57 9.22 -10.14
C GLY A 35 -12.81 9.72 -11.37
N ASP A 36 -12.66 11.03 -11.51
CA ASP A 36 -11.97 11.67 -12.63
C ASP A 36 -10.45 11.43 -12.62
N THR A 37 -9.89 10.99 -11.49
CA THR A 37 -8.47 10.62 -11.39
C THR A 37 -8.14 9.24 -11.96
N LEU A 38 -9.15 8.41 -12.26
CA LEU A 38 -8.93 7.06 -12.77
C LEU A 38 -8.57 7.09 -14.26
N ASN A 39 -7.43 6.51 -14.59
CA ASN A 39 -6.99 6.38 -15.97
C ASN A 39 -7.87 5.41 -16.78
N TYR A 40 -7.89 5.58 -18.09
CA TYR A 40 -8.40 4.56 -19.01
C TYR A 40 -7.51 3.32 -18.96
N GLY A 41 -8.06 2.17 -19.39
CA GLY A 41 -7.28 0.94 -19.43
C GLY A 41 -6.07 1.03 -20.36
N ILE A 42 -4.98 0.38 -19.95
CA ILE A 42 -3.74 0.28 -20.74
C ILE A 42 -3.97 -0.52 -22.02
N LEU A 43 -3.21 -0.23 -23.07
CA LEU A 43 -3.26 -1.02 -24.28
C LEU A 43 -2.65 -2.42 -24.06
N PRO A 44 -3.19 -3.48 -24.68
CA PRO A 44 -2.67 -4.84 -24.54
C PRO A 44 -1.18 -4.99 -24.92
N GLN A 45 -0.68 -4.15 -25.85
CA GLN A 45 0.71 -4.16 -26.25
C GLN A 45 1.59 -3.63 -25.11
N ASP A 46 1.24 -2.49 -24.53
CA ASP A 46 2.01 -1.85 -23.45
C ASP A 46 2.03 -2.73 -22.19
N LEU A 47 0.91 -3.37 -21.88
CA LEU A 47 0.84 -4.39 -20.82
C LEU A 47 1.82 -5.54 -21.09
N GLY A 48 1.92 -6.01 -22.34
CA GLY A 48 2.88 -7.05 -22.72
C GLY A 48 4.33 -6.59 -22.55
N GLU A 49 4.64 -5.32 -22.85
CA GLU A 49 5.98 -4.74 -22.65
C GLU A 49 6.37 -4.67 -21.17
N VAL A 50 5.41 -4.30 -20.29
CA VAL A 50 5.65 -4.30 -18.85
C VAL A 50 5.88 -5.72 -18.33
N GLU A 51 5.07 -6.71 -18.73
CA GLU A 51 5.28 -8.12 -18.36
C GLU A 51 6.65 -8.64 -18.80
N LEU A 52 7.09 -8.26 -20.00
CA LEU A 52 8.43 -8.58 -20.50
C LEU A 52 9.51 -7.95 -19.62
N ALA A 53 9.35 -6.69 -19.22
CA ALA A 53 10.29 -5.98 -18.37
C ALA A 53 10.33 -6.54 -16.92
N LEU A 54 9.18 -6.96 -16.35
CA LEU A 54 9.10 -7.68 -15.11
C LEU A 54 9.74 -9.09 -15.19
N GLY A 55 9.79 -9.66 -16.42
CA GLY A 55 10.23 -11.03 -16.68
C GLY A 55 9.26 -12.09 -16.13
N MET A 56 7.98 -11.74 -16.01
CA MET A 56 6.91 -12.63 -15.56
C MET A 56 5.56 -12.17 -16.08
N GLN A 57 4.66 -13.10 -16.32
CA GLN A 57 3.28 -12.81 -16.70
C GLN A 57 2.43 -12.56 -15.45
N LEU A 58 1.66 -11.48 -15.46
CA LEU A 58 0.73 -11.17 -14.37
C LEU A 58 -0.47 -12.14 -14.37
N PRO A 59 -1.10 -12.39 -13.21
CA PRO A 59 -2.34 -13.18 -13.16
C PRO A 59 -3.42 -12.56 -14.05
N GLN A 60 -4.23 -13.42 -14.66
CA GLN A 60 -5.26 -13.00 -15.60
C GLN A 60 -6.19 -11.91 -15.00
N ALA A 61 -6.57 -12.05 -13.72
CA ALA A 61 -7.40 -11.08 -13.03
C ALA A 61 -6.74 -9.69 -12.93
N VAL A 62 -5.41 -9.63 -12.77
CA VAL A 62 -4.68 -8.35 -12.73
C VAL A 62 -4.59 -7.75 -14.14
N ARG A 63 -4.28 -8.56 -15.14
CA ARG A 63 -4.23 -8.12 -16.55
C ARG A 63 -5.56 -7.52 -16.99
N GLU A 64 -6.67 -8.23 -16.75
CA GLU A 64 -8.02 -7.76 -17.09
C GLU A 64 -8.36 -6.46 -16.35
N SER A 65 -7.94 -6.32 -15.09
CA SER A 65 -8.14 -5.09 -14.31
C SER A 65 -7.42 -3.89 -14.96
N TYR A 66 -6.15 -4.05 -15.34
CA TYR A 66 -5.39 -2.98 -15.99
C TYR A 66 -5.87 -2.64 -17.40
N LEU A 67 -6.44 -3.58 -18.12
CA LEU A 67 -7.11 -3.32 -19.41
C LEU A 67 -8.40 -2.50 -19.27
N LEU A 68 -8.95 -2.38 -18.06
CA LEU A 68 -10.15 -1.58 -17.76
C LEU A 68 -9.80 -0.25 -17.09
N VAL A 69 -8.84 -0.27 -16.18
CA VAL A 69 -8.38 0.90 -15.40
C VAL A 69 -6.88 0.77 -15.18
N ASP A 70 -6.10 1.68 -15.75
CA ASP A 70 -4.64 1.70 -15.60
C ASP A 70 -4.25 2.67 -14.48
N GLY A 71 -4.59 2.29 -13.25
CA GLY A 71 -4.20 3.09 -12.11
C GLY A 71 -4.95 4.42 -11.98
N GLN A 72 -4.32 5.32 -11.26
CA GLN A 72 -4.87 6.61 -10.86
C GLN A 72 -3.81 7.70 -10.99
N GLU A 73 -4.19 8.83 -11.54
CA GLU A 73 -3.39 10.05 -11.57
C GLU A 73 -3.76 10.95 -10.38
N ALA A 74 -3.21 10.63 -9.20
CA ALA A 74 -3.57 11.28 -7.94
C ALA A 74 -3.10 12.75 -7.80
N GLU A 75 -2.39 13.31 -8.78
CA GLU A 75 -1.97 14.71 -8.86
C GLU A 75 -2.60 15.37 -10.10
N SER A 76 -3.76 14.88 -10.52
CA SER A 76 -4.42 15.36 -11.74
C SER A 76 -4.80 16.84 -11.63
N SER A 77 -4.94 17.48 -12.79
CA SER A 77 -5.44 18.85 -12.94
C SER A 77 -6.87 19.04 -12.40
N ALA A 78 -7.58 17.96 -12.08
CA ALA A 78 -8.89 17.96 -11.43
C ALA A 78 -8.85 18.37 -9.95
N GLY A 79 -7.64 18.50 -9.37
CA GLY A 79 -7.46 18.99 -8.01
C GLY A 79 -7.67 17.95 -6.90
N CYS A 80 -7.92 16.67 -7.24
CA CYS A 80 -8.03 15.60 -6.27
C CYS A 80 -6.69 14.87 -6.10
N SER A 81 -6.05 15.05 -4.95
CA SER A 81 -4.80 14.39 -4.59
C SER A 81 -5.01 13.07 -3.84
N GLU A 82 -6.26 12.71 -3.57
CA GLU A 82 -6.64 11.58 -2.74
C GLU A 82 -6.51 10.25 -3.48
N GLY A 83 -6.17 9.21 -2.72
CA GLY A 83 -6.08 7.86 -3.26
C GLY A 83 -7.43 7.13 -3.23
N LEU A 84 -7.71 6.36 -4.28
CA LEU A 84 -8.95 5.59 -4.46
C LEU A 84 -9.25 4.66 -3.28
N PHE A 85 -8.23 3.99 -2.76
CA PHE A 85 -8.36 2.96 -1.74
C PHE A 85 -8.17 3.54 -0.33
N PHE A 86 -9.13 4.35 0.12
CA PHE A 86 -9.08 5.03 1.43
C PHE A 86 -7.76 5.78 1.65
N GLY A 87 -7.43 6.67 0.69
CA GLY A 87 -6.21 7.47 0.70
C GLY A 87 -4.98 6.79 0.08
N LEU A 88 -5.05 5.51 -0.29
CA LEU A 88 -3.99 4.83 -1.02
C LEU A 88 -4.19 4.97 -2.54
N THR A 89 -3.10 5.20 -3.27
CA THR A 89 -3.11 5.40 -4.71
C THR A 89 -2.98 4.08 -5.47
N PHE A 90 -3.88 3.84 -6.43
CA PHE A 90 -3.74 2.74 -7.38
C PHE A 90 -2.70 3.11 -8.42
N LEU A 91 -1.60 2.37 -8.49
CA LEU A 91 -0.47 2.67 -9.38
C LEU A 91 -0.82 2.38 -10.85
N PRO A 92 -0.55 3.30 -11.79
CA PRO A 92 -0.45 2.96 -13.21
C PRO A 92 0.61 1.88 -13.44
N LEU A 93 0.44 1.07 -14.47
CA LEU A 93 1.31 -0.10 -14.67
C LEU A 93 2.79 0.29 -14.95
N GLU A 94 3.02 1.46 -15.50
CA GLU A 94 4.37 2.03 -15.65
C GLU A 94 5.00 2.33 -14.28
N ASP A 95 4.25 2.94 -13.36
CA ASP A 95 4.70 3.23 -12.00
C ASP A 95 4.91 1.93 -11.20
N VAL A 96 4.06 0.91 -11.41
CA VAL A 96 4.28 -0.43 -10.84
C VAL A 96 5.67 -0.95 -11.23
N LEU A 97 6.05 -0.82 -12.51
CA LEU A 97 7.36 -1.25 -12.98
C LEU A 97 8.51 -0.44 -12.37
N GLU A 98 8.32 0.88 -12.19
CA GLU A 98 9.32 1.75 -11.55
C GLU A 98 9.52 1.40 -10.07
N GLU A 99 8.43 1.27 -9.32
CA GLU A 99 8.49 0.87 -7.92
C GLU A 99 9.09 -0.53 -7.76
N TRP A 100 8.73 -1.47 -8.62
CA TRP A 100 9.32 -2.80 -8.64
C TRP A 100 10.83 -2.76 -8.90
N ARG A 101 11.31 -1.95 -9.85
CA ARG A 101 12.75 -1.76 -10.14
C ARG A 101 13.48 -1.18 -8.94
N PHE A 102 12.89 -0.17 -8.30
CA PHE A 102 13.44 0.41 -7.07
C PHE A 102 13.66 -0.67 -5.99
N TRP A 103 12.68 -1.56 -5.79
CA TRP A 103 12.81 -2.63 -4.81
C TRP A 103 13.86 -3.68 -5.19
N ARG A 104 14.24 -3.83 -6.47
CA ARG A 104 15.38 -4.70 -6.86
C ARG A 104 16.70 -4.16 -6.34
N GLU A 105 16.89 -2.84 -6.34
CA GLU A 105 18.07 -2.21 -5.73
C GLU A 105 18.09 -2.42 -4.21
N VAL A 106 16.94 -2.35 -3.55
CA VAL A 106 16.80 -2.62 -2.11
C VAL A 106 17.11 -4.09 -1.77
N ASP A 107 16.75 -5.04 -2.62
CA ASP A 107 17.04 -6.46 -2.42
C ASP A 107 18.53 -6.77 -2.39
N GLU A 108 19.32 -6.06 -3.18
CA GLU A 108 20.77 -6.25 -3.32
C GLU A 108 21.57 -5.53 -2.24
N ASP A 109 20.96 -4.59 -1.51
CA ASP A 109 21.63 -3.81 -0.48
C ASP A 109 21.86 -4.65 0.81
N PRO A 110 23.12 -4.84 1.24
CA PRO A 110 23.46 -5.55 2.48
C PRO A 110 22.87 -4.95 3.76
N ALA A 111 22.48 -3.68 3.73
CA ALA A 111 21.83 -3.02 4.87
C ALA A 111 20.33 -3.33 4.96
N THR A 112 19.71 -3.81 3.88
CA THR A 112 18.26 -4.05 3.78
C THR A 112 17.96 -5.46 3.27
N GLY A 113 17.62 -5.63 2.00
CA GLY A 113 17.11 -6.90 1.44
C GLY A 113 18.09 -8.06 1.52
N ALA A 114 19.39 -7.82 1.33
CA ALA A 114 20.43 -8.83 1.46
C ALA A 114 20.87 -9.11 2.90
N ASN A 115 20.30 -8.43 3.91
CA ASN A 115 20.65 -8.62 5.32
C ASN A 115 19.98 -9.88 5.90
N PRO A 116 20.76 -10.92 6.30
CA PRO A 116 20.19 -12.14 6.88
C PRO A 116 19.40 -11.90 8.16
N ARG A 117 19.84 -10.95 9.01
CA ARG A 117 19.18 -10.64 10.28
C ARG A 117 17.79 -10.05 10.07
N LEU A 118 17.62 -9.19 9.06
CA LEU A 118 16.28 -8.67 8.71
C LEU A 118 15.39 -9.81 8.20
N ARG A 119 15.92 -10.72 7.40
CA ARG A 119 15.17 -11.88 6.92
C ARG A 119 14.64 -12.74 8.07
N ASP A 120 15.42 -12.93 9.11
CA ASP A 120 15.04 -13.74 10.28
C ASP A 120 13.90 -13.10 11.08
N LEU A 121 13.74 -11.77 11.02
CA LEU A 121 12.65 -11.03 11.66
C LEU A 121 11.34 -11.11 10.86
N MET A 122 11.41 -11.36 9.55
CA MET A 122 10.25 -11.35 8.68
C MET A 122 9.29 -12.50 9.00
N GLN A 123 8.00 -12.19 9.03
CA GLN A 123 6.92 -13.13 9.32
C GLN A 123 5.86 -13.12 8.22
N SER A 124 4.98 -14.10 8.27
CA SER A 124 3.86 -14.26 7.35
C SER A 124 2.57 -14.59 8.11
N ILE A 125 1.48 -13.98 7.72
CA ILE A 125 0.14 -14.34 8.18
C ILE A 125 -0.74 -14.62 6.95
N PRO A 126 -1.29 -15.85 6.81
CA PRO A 126 -1.04 -17.04 7.62
C PRO A 126 0.42 -17.54 7.54
N PRO A 127 0.88 -18.35 8.52
CA PRO A 127 2.26 -18.83 8.55
C PRO A 127 2.65 -19.66 7.31
N GLY A 128 3.78 -19.31 6.69
CA GLY A 128 4.29 -20.02 5.52
C GLY A 128 3.60 -19.66 4.19
N TRP A 129 2.65 -18.74 4.18
CA TRP A 129 2.00 -18.30 2.94
C TRP A 129 2.84 -17.30 2.15
N VAL A 130 3.51 -16.40 2.82
CA VAL A 130 4.44 -15.46 2.20
C VAL A 130 5.87 -15.85 2.58
N ARG A 131 6.82 -15.76 1.67
CA ARG A 131 8.23 -16.05 1.95
C ARG A 131 8.80 -15.09 2.97
N ARG A 132 9.65 -15.59 3.84
CA ARG A 132 10.39 -14.78 4.83
C ARG A 132 11.50 -14.02 4.12
N ALA A 133 11.17 -12.81 3.66
CA ALA A 133 12.09 -11.90 3.01
C ALA A 133 11.71 -10.44 3.37
N TYR A 134 12.67 -9.54 3.33
CA TYR A 134 12.39 -8.11 3.46
C TYR A 134 11.61 -7.60 2.24
N SER A 135 12.12 -7.92 1.06
CA SER A 135 11.42 -7.81 -0.22
C SER A 135 11.88 -8.92 -1.16
N GLN A 136 11.19 -9.12 -2.27
CA GLN A 136 11.58 -10.07 -3.30
C GLN A 136 10.99 -9.73 -4.67
N ARG A 137 11.64 -10.28 -5.71
CA ARG A 137 11.26 -10.04 -7.11
C ARG A 137 9.79 -10.40 -7.44
N GLY A 138 9.23 -11.39 -6.77
CA GLY A 138 7.87 -11.86 -7.01
C GLY A 138 6.78 -10.97 -6.42
N TRP A 139 7.11 -9.95 -5.63
CA TRP A 139 6.10 -9.04 -5.08
C TRP A 139 5.91 -7.84 -5.99
N ILE A 140 4.72 -7.72 -6.55
CA ILE A 140 4.35 -6.68 -7.51
C ILE A 140 3.46 -5.65 -6.79
N PRO A 141 3.92 -4.41 -6.58
CA PRO A 141 3.16 -3.37 -5.91
C PRO A 141 2.04 -2.88 -6.83
N LEU A 142 0.78 -2.88 -6.38
CA LEU A 142 -0.35 -2.37 -7.16
C LEU A 142 -0.93 -1.09 -6.55
N VAL A 143 -0.89 -0.97 -5.22
CA VAL A 143 -1.42 0.18 -4.48
C VAL A 143 -0.35 0.65 -3.51
N THR A 144 -0.17 1.96 -3.39
CA THR A 144 0.89 2.57 -2.56
C THR A 144 0.35 3.58 -1.56
N ASP A 145 1.03 3.68 -0.39
CA ASP A 145 0.86 4.76 0.57
C ASP A 145 1.84 5.94 0.32
N LYS A 146 2.58 5.89 -0.78
CA LYS A 146 3.66 6.85 -1.11
C LYS A 146 4.79 6.94 -0.06
N ALA A 147 4.73 6.10 0.98
CA ALA A 147 5.74 6.02 2.05
C ALA A 147 6.61 4.74 1.96
N GLY A 148 6.40 3.91 0.96
CA GLY A 148 7.15 2.67 0.71
C GLY A 148 6.43 1.42 1.24
N ASN A 149 5.14 1.50 1.46
CA ASN A 149 4.30 0.36 1.79
C ASN A 149 3.25 0.14 0.71
N TYR A 150 2.88 -1.11 0.50
CA TYR A 150 2.09 -1.51 -0.65
C TYR A 150 1.07 -2.59 -0.30
N LEU A 151 -0.05 -2.53 -1.00
CA LEU A 151 -0.84 -3.70 -1.31
C LEU A 151 -0.46 -4.15 -2.72
N GLY A 152 -0.23 -5.43 -2.89
CA GLY A 152 0.14 -5.97 -4.19
C GLY A 152 -0.05 -7.48 -4.25
N ILE A 153 0.49 -8.10 -5.29
CA ILE A 153 0.37 -9.54 -5.52
C ILE A 153 1.70 -10.25 -5.32
N ASP A 154 1.59 -11.46 -4.81
CA ASP A 154 2.74 -12.36 -4.59
C ASP A 154 2.79 -13.42 -5.70
N MET A 155 3.79 -13.29 -6.58
CA MET A 155 4.07 -14.23 -7.68
C MET A 155 5.05 -15.33 -7.29
N ASN A 156 5.61 -15.26 -6.07
CA ASN A 156 6.54 -16.27 -5.55
C ASN A 156 6.25 -16.54 -4.07
N PRO A 157 5.08 -17.13 -3.77
CA PRO A 157 4.61 -17.34 -2.42
C PRO A 157 5.46 -18.33 -1.62
N GLY A 158 5.17 -18.43 -0.32
CA GLY A 158 5.70 -19.48 0.54
C GLY A 158 5.09 -20.86 0.25
N GLU A 159 5.48 -21.86 1.03
CA GLU A 159 5.10 -23.27 0.81
C GLU A 159 3.57 -23.50 0.89
N ASN A 160 2.88 -22.71 1.72
CA ASN A 160 1.43 -22.84 1.94
C ASN A 160 0.62 -21.81 1.14
N GLY A 161 1.29 -20.85 0.48
CA GLY A 161 0.65 -19.79 -0.28
C GLY A 161 0.36 -20.16 -1.72
N SER A 162 -0.30 -19.26 -2.42
CA SER A 162 -0.68 -19.45 -3.83
C SER A 162 -0.27 -18.26 -4.67
N VAL A 163 0.23 -18.53 -5.88
CA VAL A 163 0.61 -17.49 -6.85
C VAL A 163 -0.58 -16.57 -7.13
N GLY A 164 -0.35 -15.26 -7.08
CA GLY A 164 -1.38 -14.25 -7.31
C GLY A 164 -2.17 -13.85 -6.05
N GLN A 165 -1.81 -14.40 -4.87
CA GLN A 165 -2.39 -13.94 -3.60
C GLN A 165 -2.09 -12.45 -3.35
N VAL A 166 -3.06 -11.74 -2.79
CA VAL A 166 -2.92 -10.30 -2.46
C VAL A 166 -2.30 -10.15 -1.08
N ILE A 167 -1.23 -9.37 -0.99
CA ILE A 167 -0.46 -9.20 0.24
C ILE A 167 -0.24 -7.73 0.58
N VAL A 168 -0.11 -7.46 1.88
CA VAL A 168 0.46 -6.20 2.39
C VAL A 168 1.92 -6.42 2.69
N PHE A 169 2.76 -5.56 2.15
CA PHE A 169 4.21 -5.58 2.33
C PHE A 169 4.81 -4.17 2.21
N GLY A 170 6.08 -4.04 2.55
CA GLY A 170 6.79 -2.77 2.41
C GLY A 170 7.75 -2.51 3.55
N ARG A 171 8.18 -1.27 3.63
CA ARG A 171 9.20 -0.79 4.55
C ARG A 171 8.83 -1.03 6.03
N ASP A 172 7.59 -0.80 6.38
CA ASP A 172 7.11 -0.80 7.77
C ASP A 172 6.41 -2.11 8.17
N PHE A 173 6.34 -3.07 7.24
CA PHE A 173 5.69 -4.36 7.46
C PHE A 173 6.71 -5.50 7.59
N ASP A 174 7.17 -5.79 8.81
CA ASP A 174 7.96 -6.99 9.10
C ASP A 174 7.13 -8.27 9.01
N THR A 175 5.84 -8.18 9.30
CA THR A 175 4.87 -9.24 9.08
C THR A 175 4.08 -8.97 7.81
N LYS A 176 4.29 -9.82 6.79
CA LYS A 176 3.51 -9.78 5.54
C LYS A 176 2.18 -10.48 5.78
N VAL A 177 1.09 -9.86 5.36
CA VAL A 177 -0.25 -10.39 5.57
C VAL A 177 -0.91 -10.67 4.23
N VAL A 178 -1.41 -11.90 4.04
CA VAL A 178 -2.29 -12.20 2.91
C VAL A 178 -3.68 -11.63 3.23
N LEU A 179 -4.19 -10.79 2.36
CA LEU A 179 -5.51 -10.19 2.58
C LEU A 179 -6.63 -11.23 2.38
N TRP A 180 -7.62 -11.16 3.21
CA TRP A 180 -8.83 -11.97 3.14
C TRP A 180 -9.82 -11.44 2.08
N LYS A 181 -10.41 -12.22 1.19
CA LYS A 181 -9.91 -13.42 0.53
C LYS A 181 -9.17 -13.02 -0.75
N GLY A 182 -7.94 -12.66 -0.60
CA GLY A 182 -7.07 -12.32 -1.73
C GLY A 182 -6.15 -13.48 -2.15
N ASP A 183 -6.52 -14.71 -1.84
CA ASP A 183 -5.72 -15.91 -2.10
C ASP A 183 -5.85 -16.43 -3.54
N GLY A 184 -4.73 -16.90 -4.09
CA GLY A 184 -4.63 -17.56 -5.39
C GLY A 184 -4.75 -16.62 -6.61
N PRO A 185 -4.82 -17.21 -7.82
CA PRO A 185 -4.79 -16.42 -9.08
C PRO A 185 -5.96 -15.46 -9.26
N ALA A 186 -7.06 -15.72 -8.57
CA ALA A 186 -8.25 -14.87 -8.52
C ALA A 186 -8.19 -13.82 -7.39
N GLY A 187 -7.09 -13.77 -6.64
CA GLY A 187 -6.97 -12.97 -5.42
C GLY A 187 -7.32 -11.50 -5.63
N TRP A 188 -6.77 -10.89 -6.67
CA TRP A 188 -7.05 -9.50 -7.00
C TRP A 188 -8.53 -9.24 -7.28
N ALA A 189 -9.17 -10.08 -8.11
CA ALA A 189 -10.59 -9.91 -8.45
C ALA A 189 -11.50 -10.05 -7.23
N ARG A 190 -11.23 -11.01 -6.35
CA ARG A 190 -12.00 -11.22 -5.11
C ARG A 190 -11.83 -10.08 -4.13
N TRP A 191 -10.60 -9.59 -3.98
CA TRP A 191 -10.32 -8.46 -3.11
C TRP A 191 -10.99 -7.19 -3.63
N LEU A 192 -10.92 -6.93 -4.95
CA LEU A 192 -11.55 -5.75 -5.55
C LEU A 192 -13.08 -5.78 -5.42
N VAL A 193 -13.71 -6.95 -5.53
CA VAL A 193 -15.15 -7.10 -5.25
C VAL A 193 -15.47 -6.74 -3.80
N SER A 194 -14.67 -7.21 -2.83
CA SER A 194 -14.92 -6.86 -1.42
C SER A 194 -14.75 -5.37 -1.15
N PHE A 195 -13.84 -4.69 -1.86
CA PHE A 195 -13.72 -3.23 -1.82
C PHE A 195 -14.96 -2.54 -2.42
N ALA A 196 -15.46 -3.01 -3.57
CA ALA A 196 -16.69 -2.47 -4.17
C ALA A 196 -17.92 -2.66 -3.24
N GLU A 197 -18.00 -3.81 -2.56
CA GLU A 197 -19.04 -4.09 -1.56
C GLU A 197 -18.91 -3.16 -0.35
N GLU A 198 -17.69 -2.88 0.12
CA GLU A 198 -17.42 -1.93 1.21
C GLU A 198 -17.88 -0.52 0.84
N LEU A 199 -17.58 -0.05 -0.38
CA LEU A 199 -18.05 1.25 -0.87
C LEU A 199 -19.59 1.31 -0.94
N GLU A 200 -20.23 0.29 -1.50
CA GLU A 200 -21.70 0.25 -1.65
C GLU A 200 -22.43 0.13 -0.31
N SER A 201 -21.83 -0.52 0.68
CA SER A 201 -22.41 -0.63 2.02
C SER A 201 -22.47 0.72 2.74
N GLY A 202 -21.55 1.63 2.43
CA GLY A 202 -21.39 2.90 3.15
C GLY A 202 -20.94 2.74 4.60
N GLU A 203 -20.52 1.53 5.00
CA GLU A 203 -20.14 1.23 6.37
C GLU A 203 -18.61 1.22 6.54
N GLY A 204 -18.13 1.68 7.70
CA GLY A 204 -16.73 1.59 8.07
C GLY A 204 -15.84 2.72 7.54
N PHE A 205 -16.38 3.65 6.78
CA PHE A 205 -15.67 4.83 6.27
C PHE A 205 -16.57 6.08 6.23
N GLU A 206 -15.95 7.24 6.07
CA GLU A 206 -16.62 8.52 5.85
C GLU A 206 -15.97 9.25 4.67
N LEU A 207 -16.77 10.08 3.98
CA LEU A 207 -16.28 11.09 3.06
C LEU A 207 -15.96 12.34 3.86
N GLY A 208 -14.68 12.72 3.89
CA GLY A 208 -14.28 14.02 4.41
C GLY A 208 -14.73 15.10 3.43
N HIS A 209 -15.62 15.98 3.86
CA HIS A 209 -15.93 17.19 3.13
C HIS A 209 -14.89 18.25 3.49
N THR A 210 -14.33 18.94 2.49
CA THR A 210 -13.72 20.25 2.73
C THR A 210 -14.86 21.15 3.16
N SER A 211 -14.92 21.47 4.44
CA SER A 211 -15.90 22.42 4.97
C SER A 211 -15.51 23.83 4.49
N ASP A 212 -15.82 24.12 3.25
CA ASP A 212 -15.74 25.48 2.68
C ASP A 212 -17.07 26.25 2.88
N GLU A 213 -17.97 25.72 3.72
CA GLU A 213 -19.17 26.40 4.18
C GLU A 213 -19.03 26.85 5.63
N SER A 214 -18.02 27.65 5.96
CA SER A 214 -18.15 28.57 7.06
C SER A 214 -18.73 29.88 6.52
N GLU A 215 -20.04 29.94 6.38
CA GLU A 215 -20.73 31.23 6.31
C GLU A 215 -20.35 32.06 7.52
N GLY A 216 -19.65 33.14 7.29
CA GLY A 216 -19.69 34.32 8.10
C GLY A 216 -18.87 34.34 9.38
N SER A 217 -17.58 34.62 9.24
CA SER A 217 -16.89 35.51 10.19
C SER A 217 -15.71 36.13 9.45
N GLU A 218 -15.94 37.30 8.86
CA GLU A 218 -14.88 38.22 8.44
C GLU A 218 -14.24 38.80 9.70
N ASP A 219 -13.24 38.10 10.27
CA ASP A 219 -12.18 38.63 11.12
C ASP A 219 -11.40 37.49 11.78
N SER A 220 -10.64 36.76 10.99
CA SER A 220 -9.52 35.98 11.53
C SER A 220 -8.41 35.94 10.52
N VAL A 221 -7.55 36.94 10.58
CA VAL A 221 -6.29 36.98 9.85
C VAL A 221 -5.43 35.83 10.36
N GLY A 222 -5.26 34.80 9.51
CA GLY A 222 -4.61 33.55 9.81
C GLY A 222 -3.17 33.66 10.30
N TYR A 223 -2.98 33.66 11.59
CA TYR A 223 -1.70 33.49 12.28
C TYR A 223 -1.59 32.18 13.07
N GLU A 224 -2.59 31.29 13.01
CA GLU A 224 -2.63 30.07 13.85
C GLU A 224 -1.98 28.84 13.24
N SER A 225 -1.39 28.93 12.06
CA SER A 225 -0.77 27.77 11.41
C SER A 225 0.67 27.45 11.88
N TYR A 226 1.21 28.19 12.85
CA TYR A 226 2.57 28.03 13.34
C TYR A 226 2.70 27.57 14.80
N PHE A 227 1.60 27.24 15.47
CA PHE A 227 1.73 26.69 16.80
C PHE A 227 2.04 25.19 16.74
N TYR A 228 3.29 24.88 17.00
CA TYR A 228 3.83 23.60 17.36
C TYR A 228 3.09 23.10 18.61
N ASP A 229 2.10 22.23 18.44
CA ASP A 229 1.57 21.50 19.58
C ASP A 229 2.66 20.49 19.99
N GLY A 230 3.16 20.59 21.19
CA GLY A 230 4.28 19.80 21.70
C GLY A 230 4.05 18.30 21.77
N SER A 231 3.14 17.72 21.00
CA SER A 231 2.79 16.29 20.99
C SER A 231 3.73 15.42 20.12
N GLY A 232 4.75 16.01 19.46
CA GLY A 232 5.77 15.24 18.72
C GLY A 232 5.26 14.45 17.52
N ARG A 233 4.01 14.63 17.13
CA ARG A 233 3.48 14.17 15.85
C ARG A 233 3.86 15.19 14.79
N THR A 234 5.04 15.04 14.20
CA THR A 234 5.24 15.54 12.85
C THR A 234 4.15 14.90 12.01
N LYS A 235 3.21 15.70 11.48
CA LYS A 235 2.42 15.34 10.32
C LYS A 235 3.45 14.89 9.28
N GLY A 236 3.69 13.57 9.22
CA GLY A 236 4.50 13.00 8.18
C GLY A 236 3.81 13.39 6.87
N ASP A 237 4.60 13.76 5.90
CA ASP A 237 4.24 14.12 4.53
C ASP A 237 3.64 12.90 3.78
N GLY A 238 2.62 12.35 4.36
CA GLY A 238 1.80 11.23 3.93
C GLY A 238 0.35 11.59 4.18
N GLY A 239 -0.25 12.37 3.28
CA GLY A 239 -1.62 12.80 3.35
C GLY A 239 -1.80 13.92 4.38
N GLY A 240 -1.69 15.17 3.94
CA GLY A 240 -2.15 16.32 4.73
C GLY A 240 -3.60 16.05 5.14
N ASP A 241 -3.92 16.37 6.39
CA ASP A 241 -5.29 16.39 6.91
C ASP A 241 -6.06 17.54 6.23
N SER A 242 -6.27 17.39 4.90
CA SER A 242 -7.03 18.33 4.09
C SER A 242 -8.53 18.22 4.31
N GLY A 243 -8.98 17.38 5.24
CA GLY A 243 -10.40 17.20 5.48
C GLY A 243 -11.13 16.40 4.39
N ALA A 244 -10.62 16.38 3.17
CA ALA A 244 -11.19 15.67 2.03
C ALA A 244 -10.73 14.19 1.98
N GLY A 245 -11.45 13.36 1.22
CA GLY A 245 -11.10 12.00 0.92
C GLY A 245 -11.86 10.93 1.68
N LEU A 246 -11.65 9.69 1.26
CA LEU A 246 -12.21 8.49 1.89
C LEU A 246 -11.40 8.13 3.13
N ARG A 247 -12.03 8.02 4.30
CA ARG A 247 -11.37 7.75 5.57
C ARG A 247 -12.03 6.62 6.33
N LEU A 248 -11.23 5.74 6.91
CA LEU A 248 -11.74 4.70 7.79
C LEU A 248 -12.22 5.29 9.12
N ILE A 249 -13.36 4.80 9.62
CA ILE A 249 -13.98 5.20 10.89
C ILE A 249 -14.11 4.03 11.87
N GLY A 250 -14.78 4.26 13.00
CA GLY A 250 -14.99 3.23 14.02
C GLY A 250 -13.67 2.80 14.67
N GLU A 251 -13.45 1.50 14.80
CA GLU A 251 -12.26 0.94 15.44
C GLU A 251 -10.94 1.26 14.69
N TYR A 252 -11.03 1.58 13.41
CA TYR A 252 -9.86 1.89 12.57
C TYR A 252 -9.65 3.39 12.35
N ARG A 253 -10.36 4.25 13.07
CA ARG A 253 -10.15 5.69 12.98
C ARG A 253 -8.71 6.06 13.33
N GLY A 254 -8.01 6.73 12.38
CA GLY A 254 -6.62 7.15 12.55
C GLY A 254 -5.56 6.06 12.35
N TRP A 255 -5.98 4.85 11.95
CA TRP A 255 -5.04 3.82 11.49
C TRP A 255 -4.62 4.11 10.04
N SER A 256 -3.43 3.63 9.65
CA SER A 256 -3.14 3.54 8.22
C SER A 256 -4.04 2.49 7.58
N THR A 257 -4.48 2.75 6.36
CA THR A 257 -5.40 1.84 5.64
C THR A 257 -4.81 0.44 5.47
N LEU A 258 -3.51 0.34 5.17
CA LEU A 258 -2.83 -0.95 5.04
C LEU A 258 -2.79 -1.73 6.36
N GLU A 259 -2.57 -1.05 7.48
CA GLU A 259 -2.60 -1.67 8.82
C GLU A 259 -4.01 -2.15 9.18
N ALA A 260 -5.03 -1.33 8.88
CA ALA A 260 -6.43 -1.69 9.12
C ALA A 260 -6.84 -2.92 8.31
N TRP A 261 -6.50 -2.98 7.02
CA TRP A 261 -6.78 -4.16 6.20
C TRP A 261 -6.02 -5.41 6.64
N ALA A 262 -4.76 -5.24 7.05
CA ALA A 262 -3.98 -6.33 7.61
C ALA A 262 -4.64 -6.88 8.88
N ASP A 263 -5.06 -6.02 9.82
CA ASP A 263 -5.73 -6.43 11.07
C ASP A 263 -7.09 -7.11 10.80
N ARG A 264 -7.93 -6.54 9.94
CA ARG A 264 -9.19 -7.17 9.49
C ARG A 264 -8.96 -8.57 8.91
N SER A 265 -7.90 -8.71 8.10
CA SER A 265 -7.55 -10.00 7.50
C SER A 265 -7.06 -11.00 8.52
N VAL A 266 -6.25 -10.58 9.49
CA VAL A 266 -5.79 -11.43 10.61
C VAL A 266 -6.98 -11.93 11.43
N LYS A 267 -7.97 -11.08 11.74
CA LYS A 267 -9.20 -11.47 12.43
C LYS A 267 -9.93 -12.57 11.64
N ARG A 268 -10.16 -12.37 10.34
CA ARG A 268 -10.85 -13.34 9.47
C ARG A 268 -10.07 -14.65 9.28
N TRP A 269 -8.73 -14.60 9.20
CA TRP A 269 -7.91 -15.81 9.16
C TRP A 269 -8.01 -16.63 10.45
N ARG A 270 -8.20 -16.00 11.62
CA ARG A 270 -8.48 -16.70 12.87
C ARG A 270 -9.86 -17.33 12.86
N GLU A 271 -10.89 -16.57 12.51
CA GLU A 271 -12.27 -17.04 12.41
C GLU A 271 -12.38 -18.26 11.46
N SER A 272 -11.56 -18.30 10.40
CA SER A 272 -11.49 -19.45 9.49
C SER A 272 -10.68 -20.65 10.00
N GLY A 273 -10.10 -20.55 11.21
CA GLY A 273 -9.27 -21.61 11.80
C GLY A 273 -7.87 -21.77 11.19
N GLN A 274 -7.43 -20.84 10.34
CA GLN A 274 -6.09 -20.88 9.74
C GLN A 274 -5.00 -20.33 10.69
N LEU A 275 -5.40 -19.67 11.75
CA LEU A 275 -4.50 -19.18 12.79
C LEU A 275 -4.92 -19.74 14.14
N PRO A 276 -3.96 -20.07 15.04
CA PRO A 276 -4.27 -20.49 16.38
C PRO A 276 -4.98 -19.37 17.15
N ASP A 277 -5.91 -19.75 18.03
CA ASP A 277 -6.56 -18.85 18.96
C ASP A 277 -5.55 -18.33 20.01
N GLN A 278 -4.80 -17.31 19.65
CA GLN A 278 -4.03 -16.54 20.65
C GLN A 278 -4.76 -15.23 20.91
N PRO A 279 -4.95 -14.85 22.17
CA PRO A 279 -5.47 -13.53 22.51
C PRO A 279 -4.37 -12.51 22.14
N VAL A 280 -4.48 -11.91 20.96
CA VAL A 280 -3.69 -10.74 20.63
C VAL A 280 -4.41 -9.57 21.26
N SER A 281 -3.83 -9.04 22.35
CA SER A 281 -4.14 -7.69 22.79
C SER A 281 -3.94 -6.78 21.58
N PRO A 282 -4.88 -5.89 21.23
CA PRO A 282 -4.66 -4.84 20.25
C PRO A 282 -3.63 -3.88 20.84
N GLN A 283 -2.36 -4.20 20.65
CA GLN A 283 -1.31 -3.21 20.82
C GLN A 283 -1.18 -2.52 19.48
N PRO A 284 -1.28 -1.17 19.45
CA PRO A 284 -0.84 -0.44 18.29
C PRO A 284 0.57 -0.91 17.97
N PRO A 285 0.96 -1.01 16.70
CA PRO A 285 2.27 -1.51 16.31
C PRO A 285 3.33 -0.78 17.13
N LYS A 286 4.00 -1.51 18.02
CA LYS A 286 5.15 -0.97 18.74
C LYS A 286 6.12 -0.59 17.64
N LYS A 287 6.29 0.71 17.40
CA LYS A 287 7.44 1.21 16.65
C LYS A 287 8.64 0.50 17.26
N VAL A 288 9.20 -0.45 16.52
CA VAL A 288 10.36 -1.21 16.98
C VAL A 288 11.47 -0.18 17.10
N CYS A 289 11.64 0.36 18.30
CA CYS A 289 12.89 0.99 18.69
C CYS A 289 13.95 -0.08 18.50
N CYS A 290 14.85 0.18 17.57
CA CYS A 290 15.97 -0.68 17.24
C CYS A 290 16.60 -1.22 18.54
N SER A 291 16.49 -2.53 18.80
CA SER A 291 17.05 -3.22 19.98
C SER A 291 18.58 -3.23 19.99
N LEU A 292 19.22 -2.39 19.18
CA LEU A 292 20.67 -2.16 19.12
C LEU A 292 21.13 -0.94 19.95
N CYS A 293 20.24 -0.25 20.67
CA CYS A 293 20.59 0.85 21.56
C CYS A 293 20.75 0.36 23.02
N SER A 294 21.62 -0.60 23.27
CA SER A 294 22.00 -1.01 24.62
C SER A 294 23.50 -0.87 24.83
N ASP A 295 24.06 0.31 24.61
CA ASP A 295 25.34 0.67 25.15
C ASP A 295 25.22 1.88 26.08
N ALA A 296 25.89 1.78 27.24
CA ALA A 296 25.73 2.57 28.44
C ALA A 296 26.13 4.07 28.33
N SER A 297 26.15 4.65 27.14
CA SER A 297 26.56 6.04 26.90
C SER A 297 25.49 6.96 26.30
N GLY A 298 24.23 6.50 26.16
CA GLY A 298 23.11 7.39 25.87
C GLY A 298 23.10 8.11 24.51
N THR A 299 24.00 7.78 23.59
CA THR A 299 24.11 8.42 22.28
C THR A 299 23.68 7.44 21.20
N CYS A 300 22.49 7.66 20.64
CA CYS A 300 21.98 6.88 19.51
C CYS A 300 22.74 7.28 18.24
N TYR A 301 23.78 6.54 17.89
CA TYR A 301 24.42 6.66 16.59
C TYR A 301 23.63 5.83 15.58
N SER A 302 22.98 6.49 14.63
CA SER A 302 22.47 5.81 13.45
C SER A 302 23.66 5.34 12.61
N SER A 303 24.00 4.06 12.70
CA SER A 303 25.13 3.43 11.99
C SER A 303 24.94 3.32 10.46
N LEU A 304 24.21 4.25 9.84
CA LEU A 304 24.01 4.32 8.38
C LEU A 304 24.77 5.49 7.72
N SER A 305 25.75 6.08 8.41
CA SER A 305 26.52 7.22 7.88
C SER A 305 27.78 6.84 7.10
N TYR A 306 28.06 5.55 6.88
CA TYR A 306 29.28 5.13 6.17
C TYR A 306 28.98 4.12 5.06
N LEU A 307 28.55 4.60 3.92
CA LEU A 307 28.82 3.92 2.65
C LEU A 307 28.97 4.98 1.56
N GLY A 308 30.24 5.31 1.29
CA GLY A 308 30.67 6.08 0.14
C GLY A 308 30.40 5.27 -1.14
N ILE A 309 29.30 5.57 -1.78
CA ILE A 309 28.98 5.01 -3.10
C ILE A 309 29.73 5.84 -4.15
N ARG A 310 30.66 5.19 -4.85
CA ARG A 310 31.34 5.72 -6.04
C ARG A 310 30.30 6.15 -7.09
N GLU A 311 30.44 7.37 -7.58
CA GLU A 311 29.60 7.95 -8.61
C GLU A 311 29.83 7.27 -9.98
N SER A 312 28.78 6.62 -10.49
CA SER A 312 28.65 6.36 -11.92
C SER A 312 27.18 6.43 -12.35
N ARG A 313 26.94 7.39 -13.17
CA ARG A 313 25.86 7.67 -14.13
C ARG A 313 24.58 6.82 -14.05
N LEU A 314 23.55 7.30 -13.30
CA LEU A 314 22.13 7.02 -13.53
C LEU A 314 21.30 8.15 -12.87
N GLY A 315 20.68 9.01 -13.67
CA GLY A 315 20.21 10.35 -13.22
C GLY A 315 18.84 10.40 -12.50
N GLY A 316 17.98 9.42 -12.57
CA GLY A 316 16.61 9.50 -12.03
C GLY A 316 16.40 8.73 -10.71
N THR A 317 16.82 7.50 -10.66
CA THR A 317 16.65 6.57 -9.51
C THR A 317 17.39 7.02 -8.25
N ARG A 318 18.52 7.71 -8.39
CA ARG A 318 19.32 8.23 -7.27
C ARG A 318 18.59 9.28 -6.42
N SER A 319 17.73 10.07 -7.02
CA SER A 319 16.94 11.09 -6.32
C SER A 319 15.92 10.44 -5.39
N ARG A 320 15.23 9.40 -5.84
CA ARG A 320 14.22 8.67 -5.05
C ARG A 320 14.85 7.87 -3.90
N ILE A 321 15.98 7.19 -4.13
CA ILE A 321 16.71 6.46 -3.08
C ILE A 321 17.20 7.42 -1.99
N LYS A 322 17.77 8.58 -2.35
CA LYS A 322 18.20 9.60 -1.39
C LYS A 322 17.01 10.20 -0.62
N GLN A 323 15.89 10.39 -1.28
CA GLN A 323 14.66 10.90 -0.66
C GLN A 323 14.06 9.85 0.29
N TRP A 324 14.04 8.58 -0.09
CA TRP A 324 13.62 7.47 0.75
C TRP A 324 14.54 7.27 1.96
N GLN A 325 15.85 7.31 1.78
CA GLN A 325 16.82 7.25 2.87
C GLN A 325 16.72 8.45 3.81
N ARG A 326 16.45 9.66 3.29
CA ARG A 326 16.20 10.85 4.13
C ARG A 326 14.89 10.73 4.92
N ARG A 327 13.83 10.21 4.33
CA ARG A 327 12.56 9.96 5.04
C ARG A 327 12.71 8.90 6.15
N ARG A 328 13.53 7.88 5.93
CA ARG A 328 13.85 6.87 6.94
C ARG A 328 14.65 7.46 8.12
N SER A 329 15.59 8.35 7.87
CA SER A 329 16.39 9.02 8.91
C SER A 329 15.60 10.07 9.68
N SER A 330 14.61 10.75 9.08
CA SER A 330 13.74 11.72 9.76
C SER A 330 12.67 11.09 10.64
N ASN A 331 12.22 9.87 10.33
CA ASN A 331 11.28 9.13 11.18
C ASN A 331 11.93 8.40 12.37
N THR A 332 13.26 8.49 12.55
CA THR A 332 14.01 7.76 13.60
C THR A 332 14.28 8.62 14.85
N TYR A 333 13.75 9.84 14.94
CA TYR A 333 13.86 10.61 16.17
C TYR A 333 12.84 10.12 17.21
N CYS A 334 13.29 9.25 18.10
CA CYS A 334 12.56 8.80 19.29
C CYS A 334 12.49 9.94 20.31
N THR A 335 11.31 10.55 20.48
CA THR A 335 11.07 11.66 21.45
C THR A 335 10.82 11.17 22.88
N GLN A 336 11.01 9.90 23.22
CA GLN A 336 10.70 9.33 24.54
C GLN A 336 11.88 9.18 25.51
N CYS A 337 13.07 9.70 25.19
CA CYS A 337 14.21 9.68 26.12
C CYS A 337 14.43 11.03 26.83
N ARG A 338 13.38 11.74 27.25
CA ARG A 338 13.48 12.83 28.22
C ARG A 338 12.43 12.66 29.31
N GLY A 339 12.85 12.11 30.42
CA GLY A 339 12.04 12.01 31.63
C GLY A 339 12.53 10.90 32.57
N GLY A 340 13.55 11.19 33.31
CA GLY A 340 14.05 10.39 34.42
C GLY A 340 15.07 11.17 35.17
#